data_b316c19895ecbf3f74c052e7de822ff4
#
_entry.id   b316c19895ecbf3f74c052e7de822ff4
#
_cell.length_a   1.000
_cell.length_b   1.000
_cell.length_c   1.000
_cell.angle_alpha   90.00
_cell.angle_beta   90.00
_cell.angle_gamma   90.00
#
_symmetry.space_group_name_H-M   'P 1'
#
loop_
_entity.id
_entity.type
_entity.pdbx_description
1 polymer ?
#
loop_
_entity_poly.entity_id
_entity_poly.type
_entity_poly.pdbx_seq_one_letter_code
_entity_poly.pdbx_strand_id
1 'polypeptide(L)'
;SWHSKLKIEAEYINTHKSKENTTVEYSRNLEVTDPLYYKVSNRSYLELVPKSSSSATEVDFNIWNTLAATYDVKIVFLPQHLATDKSVAKQCQPNYIRVDMSYLNEGGSKTETVHLVAAKDSVMVDPTRIDTVNVGSITFPVSTYADEVASTKLNLRFAGKSGEKTKSRTFLIDCVILEPAKN
;
A
#
# COMPACT_ATOMS: atom_id res chain seq x y z
N SER A 1 11.25 -16.54 15.37
CA SER A 1 9.85 -16.77 14.97
C SER A 1 9.79 -17.68 13.76
N TRP A 2 8.92 -18.66 13.77
CA TRP A 2 8.67 -19.61 12.68
C TRP A 2 7.48 -19.22 11.79
N HIS A 3 6.90 -18.05 12.02
CA HIS A 3 5.93 -17.46 11.12
C HIS A 3 6.65 -16.88 9.91
N SER A 4 6.13 -17.18 8.74
CA SER A 4 6.69 -16.67 7.50
C SER A 4 6.29 -15.21 7.27
N LYS A 5 7.18 -14.48 6.63
CA LYS A 5 6.88 -13.17 6.08
C LYS A 5 5.80 -13.30 5.00
N LEU A 6 4.80 -12.44 5.04
CA LEU A 6 3.79 -12.32 4.00
C LEU A 6 4.17 -11.19 3.05
N LYS A 7 4.18 -11.47 1.77
CA LYS A 7 4.47 -10.49 0.73
C LYS A 7 3.32 -10.46 -0.27
N ILE A 8 2.70 -9.31 -0.42
CA ILE A 8 1.59 -9.08 -1.33
C ILE A 8 2.10 -8.24 -2.50
N GLU A 9 2.21 -8.83 -3.69
CA GLU A 9 2.58 -8.14 -4.92
C GLU A 9 1.45 -7.21 -5.34
N ALA A 10 1.73 -5.91 -5.44
CA ALA A 10 0.70 -4.90 -5.66
C ALA A 10 0.09 -4.96 -7.06
N GLU A 11 0.87 -5.39 -8.07
CA GLU A 11 0.44 -5.37 -9.47
C GLU A 11 -0.61 -6.41 -9.84
N TYR A 12 -0.79 -7.48 -9.06
CA TYR A 12 -1.75 -8.53 -9.37
C TYR A 12 -3.17 -8.09 -9.02
N ILE A 13 -4.09 -8.29 -9.96
CA ILE A 13 -5.49 -7.86 -9.83
C ILE A 13 -6.21 -8.41 -8.60
N ASN A 14 -5.85 -9.62 -8.16
CA ASN A 14 -6.47 -10.26 -6.99
C ASN A 14 -5.96 -9.72 -5.67
N THR A 15 -4.84 -9.00 -5.66
CA THR A 15 -4.20 -8.51 -4.44
C THR A 15 -4.66 -7.13 -4.02
N HIS A 16 -5.37 -6.43 -4.90
CA HIS A 16 -5.80 -5.07 -4.61
C HIS A 16 -7.18 -4.77 -5.19
N LYS A 17 -7.82 -3.76 -4.61
CA LYS A 17 -9.05 -3.16 -5.15
C LYS A 17 -9.00 -1.66 -4.92
N SER A 18 -8.92 -0.92 -6.00
CA SER A 18 -8.94 0.55 -5.96
C SER A 18 -10.36 1.09 -5.83
N LYS A 19 -10.48 2.26 -5.21
CA LYS A 19 -11.75 2.96 -5.11
C LYS A 19 -12.09 3.61 -6.45
N GLU A 20 -12.99 3.00 -7.21
CA GLU A 20 -13.25 3.32 -8.62
C GLU A 20 -13.69 4.76 -8.88
N ASN A 21 -14.44 5.37 -7.96
CA ASN A 21 -14.93 6.75 -8.16
C ASN A 21 -13.86 7.83 -7.93
N THR A 22 -12.71 7.49 -7.37
CA THR A 22 -11.63 8.44 -7.08
C THR A 22 -10.30 8.08 -7.75
N THR A 23 -10.10 6.81 -8.09
CA THR A 23 -8.77 6.27 -8.42
C THR A 23 -8.83 5.44 -9.69
N VAL A 24 -7.85 5.65 -10.56
CA VAL A 24 -7.56 4.78 -11.70
C VAL A 24 -6.32 3.98 -11.39
N GLU A 25 -6.35 2.67 -11.70
CA GLU A 25 -5.24 1.76 -11.46
C GLU A 25 -4.67 1.20 -12.75
N TYR A 26 -3.36 1.00 -12.76
CA TYR A 26 -2.64 0.36 -13.84
C TYR A 26 -1.61 -0.61 -13.28
N SER A 27 -1.55 -1.82 -13.83
CA SER A 27 -0.41 -2.70 -13.64
C SER A 27 0.65 -2.35 -14.67
N ARG A 28 1.87 -2.08 -14.24
CA ARG A 28 2.98 -1.64 -15.08
C ARG A 28 4.17 -2.57 -14.95
N ASN A 29 4.92 -2.68 -16.03
CA ASN A 29 6.21 -3.37 -16.05
C ASN A 29 7.33 -2.35 -16.15
N LEU A 30 8.43 -2.60 -15.44
CA LEU A 30 9.64 -1.80 -15.61
C LEU A 30 10.30 -2.13 -16.94
N GLU A 31 10.84 -1.09 -17.57
CA GLU A 31 11.73 -1.27 -18.72
C GLU A 31 13.05 -1.89 -18.25
N VAL A 32 13.60 -2.79 -19.05
CA VAL A 32 14.87 -3.45 -18.73
C VAL A 32 16.02 -2.45 -18.58
N THR A 33 15.91 -1.28 -19.19
CA THR A 33 16.88 -0.20 -19.11
C THR A 33 16.73 0.69 -17.88
N ASP A 34 15.63 0.53 -17.11
CA ASP A 34 15.44 1.30 -15.88
C ASP A 34 16.45 0.86 -14.83
N PRO A 35 17.15 1.79 -14.15
CA PRO A 35 18.11 1.46 -13.09
C PRO A 35 17.54 0.61 -11.95
N LEU A 36 16.22 0.63 -11.74
CA LEU A 36 15.54 -0.11 -10.68
C LEU A 36 15.07 -1.50 -11.12
N TYR A 37 15.30 -1.90 -12.37
CA TYR A 37 14.76 -3.14 -12.93
C TYR A 37 15.06 -4.37 -12.08
N TYR A 38 16.27 -4.49 -11.54
CA TYR A 38 16.66 -5.62 -10.70
C TYR A 38 16.34 -5.43 -9.20
N LYS A 39 15.78 -4.28 -8.82
CA LYS A 39 15.46 -3.96 -7.42
C LYS A 39 13.97 -4.04 -7.10
N VAL A 40 13.12 -4.14 -8.12
CA VAL A 40 11.68 -4.22 -7.97
C VAL A 40 11.22 -5.66 -8.11
N SER A 41 10.38 -6.11 -7.20
CA SER A 41 9.84 -7.46 -7.19
C SER A 41 9.04 -7.73 -8.47
N ASN A 42 9.29 -8.86 -9.11
CA ASN A 42 8.68 -9.27 -10.38
C ASN A 42 8.82 -8.24 -11.53
N ARG A 43 9.66 -7.22 -11.39
CA ARG A 43 9.83 -6.10 -12.35
C ARG A 43 8.53 -5.42 -12.72
N SER A 44 7.55 -5.49 -11.83
CA SER A 44 6.20 -4.97 -12.04
C SER A 44 5.73 -4.21 -10.81
N TYR A 45 4.80 -3.29 -11.02
CA TYR A 45 4.27 -2.46 -9.94
C TYR A 45 2.86 -1.99 -10.26
N LEU A 46 2.18 -1.51 -9.23
CA LEU A 46 0.86 -0.89 -9.32
C LEU A 46 1.02 0.63 -9.38
N GLU A 47 0.47 1.24 -10.41
CA GLU A 47 0.34 2.70 -10.51
C GLU A 47 -1.09 3.10 -10.19
N LEU A 48 -1.26 3.95 -9.17
CA LEU A 48 -2.55 4.48 -8.73
C LEU A 48 -2.58 5.98 -9.00
N VAL A 49 -3.57 6.41 -9.76
CA VAL A 49 -3.70 7.80 -10.23
C VAL A 49 -5.05 8.37 -9.77
N PRO A 50 -5.08 9.59 -9.19
CA PRO A 50 -6.35 10.21 -8.86
C PRO A 50 -7.13 10.57 -10.13
N LYS A 51 -8.45 10.40 -10.13
CA LYS A 51 -9.31 10.73 -11.28
C LYS A 51 -9.39 12.22 -11.55
N SER A 52 -9.18 13.05 -10.53
CA SER A 52 -9.19 14.51 -10.67
C SER A 52 -8.17 15.13 -9.71
N SER A 53 -7.91 16.42 -9.88
CA SER A 53 -7.00 17.17 -9.01
C SER A 53 -7.47 17.25 -7.54
N SER A 54 -8.75 16.99 -7.28
CA SER A 54 -9.33 17.02 -5.93
C SER A 54 -9.61 15.62 -5.37
N SER A 55 -9.48 14.56 -6.17
CA SER A 55 -9.73 13.18 -5.72
C SER A 55 -8.61 12.68 -4.83
N ALA A 56 -8.97 11.95 -3.78
CA ALA A 56 -8.02 11.11 -3.06
C ALA A 56 -7.67 9.88 -3.90
N THR A 57 -6.46 9.37 -3.74
CA THR A 57 -6.07 8.07 -4.27
C THR A 57 -6.26 7.04 -3.16
N GLU A 58 -7.02 5.99 -3.42
CA GLU A 58 -7.35 5.01 -2.39
C GLU A 58 -7.40 3.59 -2.94
N VAL A 59 -6.84 2.65 -2.19
CA VAL A 59 -6.76 1.24 -2.54
C VAL A 59 -6.84 0.37 -1.29
N ASP A 60 -7.50 -0.77 -1.41
CA ASP A 60 -7.42 -1.86 -0.43
C ASP A 60 -6.51 -2.95 -0.96
N PHE A 61 -5.57 -3.42 -0.13
CA PHE A 61 -4.82 -4.63 -0.37
C PHE A 61 -5.45 -5.78 0.40
N ASN A 62 -5.69 -6.89 -0.29
CA ASN A 62 -6.24 -8.10 0.28
C ASN A 62 -5.11 -8.95 0.88
N ILE A 63 -5.33 -9.44 2.09
CA ILE A 63 -4.33 -10.26 2.79
C ILE A 63 -4.99 -11.57 3.18
N TRP A 64 -4.43 -12.67 2.69
CA TRP A 64 -4.87 -14.02 3.00
C TRP A 64 -3.87 -14.72 3.91
N ASN A 65 -4.32 -15.70 4.63
CA ASN A 65 -3.48 -16.61 5.43
C ASN A 65 -2.69 -15.89 6.53
N THR A 66 -3.33 -14.95 7.23
CA THR A 66 -2.70 -14.33 8.40
C THR A 66 -2.80 -15.27 9.61
N LEU A 67 -1.70 -15.40 10.35
CA LEU A 67 -1.70 -16.15 11.60
C LEU A 67 -2.04 -15.22 12.77
N ALA A 68 -2.58 -15.82 13.84
CA ALA A 68 -2.78 -15.10 15.12
C ALA A 68 -1.42 -14.75 15.72
N ALA A 69 -0.87 -13.62 15.33
CA ALA A 69 0.47 -13.17 15.67
C ALA A 69 0.59 -11.67 15.44
N THR A 70 1.69 -11.10 15.92
CA THR A 70 2.04 -9.69 15.68
C THR A 70 2.96 -9.56 14.49
N TYR A 71 2.64 -8.63 13.59
CA TYR A 71 3.41 -8.34 12.39
C TYR A 71 3.77 -6.86 12.33
N ASP A 72 4.97 -6.58 11.84
CA ASP A 72 5.34 -5.25 11.35
C ASP A 72 4.84 -5.11 9.92
N VAL A 73 4.18 -4.00 9.63
CA VAL A 73 3.56 -3.73 8.32
C VAL A 73 4.41 -2.72 7.58
N LYS A 74 4.84 -3.08 6.37
CA LYS A 74 5.66 -2.23 5.51
C LYS A 74 5.04 -2.14 4.13
N ILE A 75 5.16 -0.96 3.52
CA ILE A 75 4.73 -0.72 2.15
C ILE A 75 5.94 -0.24 1.35
N VAL A 76 6.22 -0.87 0.21
CA VAL A 76 7.34 -0.52 -0.65
C VAL A 76 6.82 0.37 -1.77
N PHE A 77 7.18 1.66 -1.71
CA PHE A 77 6.87 2.65 -2.73
C PHE A 77 8.02 2.81 -3.70
N LEU A 78 7.68 3.12 -4.95
CA LEU A 78 8.65 3.38 -6.01
C LEU A 78 8.73 4.88 -6.32
N PRO A 79 9.87 5.34 -6.87
CA PRO A 79 10.07 6.76 -7.14
C PRO A 79 9.17 7.27 -8.27
N GLN A 80 8.84 8.56 -8.21
CA GLN A 80 7.88 9.21 -9.10
C GLN A 80 8.33 9.31 -10.56
N HIS A 81 9.62 9.08 -10.87
CA HIS A 81 10.07 9.03 -12.27
C HIS A 81 9.42 7.90 -13.06
N LEU A 82 8.91 6.87 -12.38
CA LEU A 82 8.18 5.77 -13.00
C LEU A 82 6.73 6.11 -13.34
N ALA A 83 6.21 7.25 -12.89
CA ALA A 83 4.85 7.67 -13.21
C ALA A 83 4.69 7.85 -14.73
N THR A 84 3.55 7.40 -15.27
CA THR A 84 3.25 7.56 -16.70
C THR A 84 3.11 9.02 -17.08
N ASP A 85 2.45 9.82 -16.24
CA ASP A 85 2.39 11.27 -16.41
C ASP A 85 3.72 11.91 -16.03
N LYS A 86 4.46 12.41 -17.01
CA LYS A 86 5.79 12.99 -16.81
C LYS A 86 5.75 14.33 -16.05
N SER A 87 4.62 14.99 -15.97
CA SER A 87 4.47 16.16 -15.09
C SER A 87 4.55 15.76 -13.61
N VAL A 88 4.01 14.60 -13.27
CA VAL A 88 4.12 13.99 -11.95
C VAL A 88 5.57 13.60 -11.64
N ALA A 89 6.25 13.01 -12.61
CA ALA A 89 7.64 12.57 -12.45
C ALA A 89 8.60 13.70 -12.08
N LYS A 90 8.27 14.93 -12.43
CA LYS A 90 9.06 16.13 -12.09
C LYS A 90 8.77 16.67 -10.70
N GLN A 91 7.72 16.20 -10.05
CA GLN A 91 7.32 16.68 -8.72
C GLN A 91 8.07 15.91 -7.64
N CYS A 92 9.18 16.43 -7.19
CA CYS A 92 9.96 15.85 -6.09
C CYS A 92 9.37 16.24 -4.73
N GLN A 93 8.08 16.06 -4.55
CA GLN A 93 7.40 16.41 -3.29
C GLN A 93 6.94 15.18 -2.55
N PRO A 94 7.19 15.12 -1.24
CA PRO A 94 6.76 13.99 -0.42
C PRO A 94 5.25 13.83 -0.44
N ASN A 95 4.81 12.59 -0.49
CA ASN A 95 3.41 12.22 -0.35
C ASN A 95 3.12 11.77 1.08
N TYR A 96 1.95 12.14 1.59
CA TYR A 96 1.52 11.80 2.94
C TYR A 96 0.37 10.80 2.89
N ILE A 97 0.52 9.69 3.59
CA ILE A 97 -0.42 8.59 3.54
C ILE A 97 -1.11 8.34 4.87
N ARG A 98 -2.34 7.82 4.78
CA ARG A 98 -3.06 7.19 5.89
C ARG A 98 -3.16 5.70 5.62
N VAL A 99 -3.07 4.91 6.67
CA VAL A 99 -3.11 3.46 6.56
C VAL A 99 -4.02 2.89 7.63
N ASP A 100 -5.06 2.18 7.19
CA ASP A 100 -5.99 1.45 8.06
C ASP A 100 -5.88 -0.04 7.79
N MET A 101 -6.03 -0.84 8.83
CA MET A 101 -6.08 -2.29 8.71
C MET A 101 -7.38 -2.81 9.28
N SER A 102 -8.11 -3.58 8.48
CA SER A 102 -9.33 -4.28 8.91
C SER A 102 -9.06 -5.78 8.99
N TYR A 103 -9.51 -6.42 10.05
CA TYR A 103 -9.27 -7.83 10.33
C TYR A 103 -10.39 -8.41 11.18
N LEU A 104 -10.47 -9.74 11.26
CA LEU A 104 -11.45 -10.43 12.09
C LEU A 104 -11.15 -10.21 13.57
N ASN A 105 -12.20 -9.98 14.35
CA ASN A 105 -12.12 -9.84 15.81
C ASN A 105 -11.78 -11.19 16.46
N GLU A 106 -11.57 -11.16 17.77
CA GLU A 106 -11.23 -12.33 18.58
C GLU A 106 -12.23 -13.50 18.40
N GLY A 107 -13.52 -13.18 18.26
CA GLY A 107 -14.55 -14.19 18.01
C GLY A 107 -14.61 -14.72 16.57
N GLY A 108 -13.86 -14.11 15.64
CA GLY A 108 -13.84 -14.50 14.21
C GLY A 108 -15.12 -14.18 13.44
N SER A 109 -16.01 -13.37 13.98
CA SER A 109 -17.35 -13.13 13.41
C SER A 109 -17.55 -11.72 12.85
N LYS A 110 -16.73 -10.75 13.25
CA LYS A 110 -16.84 -9.35 12.84
C LYS A 110 -15.46 -8.82 12.48
N THR A 111 -15.41 -7.83 11.58
CA THR A 111 -14.18 -7.09 11.30
C THR A 111 -14.03 -5.90 12.24
N GLU A 112 -12.79 -5.64 12.62
CA GLU A 112 -12.38 -4.45 13.35
C GLU A 112 -11.39 -3.68 12.47
N THR A 113 -11.32 -2.35 12.70
CA THR A 113 -10.40 -1.49 11.98
C THR A 113 -9.48 -0.78 12.95
N VAL A 114 -8.17 -0.82 12.64
CA VAL A 114 -7.14 -0.09 13.37
C VAL A 114 -6.53 0.95 12.44
N HIS A 115 -6.42 2.19 12.92
CA HIS A 115 -5.71 3.26 12.20
C HIS A 115 -4.22 3.13 12.49
N LEU A 116 -3.47 2.45 11.62
CA LEU A 116 -2.01 2.32 11.76
C LEU A 116 -1.34 3.68 11.63
N VAL A 117 -1.73 4.44 10.60
CA VAL A 117 -1.32 5.82 10.41
C VAL A 117 -2.58 6.67 10.30
N ALA A 118 -2.91 7.37 11.39
CA ALA A 118 -4.08 8.24 11.43
C ALA A 118 -3.89 9.49 10.57
N ALA A 119 -5.00 10.12 10.18
CA ALA A 119 -4.98 11.30 9.33
C ALA A 119 -4.12 12.44 9.89
N LYS A 120 -4.10 12.61 11.21
CA LYS A 120 -3.30 13.64 11.90
C LYS A 120 -1.81 13.36 11.93
N ASP A 121 -1.43 12.08 11.81
CA ASP A 121 -0.06 11.60 11.97
C ASP A 121 0.59 11.17 10.64
N SER A 122 -0.06 11.44 9.53
CA SER A 122 0.30 10.94 8.19
C SER A 122 1.82 10.78 7.98
N VAL A 123 2.20 9.63 7.41
CA VAL A 123 3.60 9.29 7.16
C VAL A 123 3.99 9.74 5.75
N MET A 124 5.20 10.28 5.66
CA MET A 124 5.75 10.79 4.40
C MET A 124 6.39 9.67 3.58
N VAL A 125 6.12 9.69 2.27
CA VAL A 125 6.77 8.81 1.29
C VAL A 125 7.75 9.65 0.47
N ASP A 126 9.00 9.20 0.36
CA ASP A 126 10.02 9.87 -0.44
C ASP A 126 9.78 9.62 -1.94
N PRO A 127 9.61 10.67 -2.76
CA PRO A 127 9.30 10.51 -4.17
C PRO A 127 10.52 10.21 -5.06
N THR A 128 11.73 10.22 -4.50
CA THR A 128 12.98 10.17 -5.28
C THR A 128 13.65 8.80 -5.30
N ARG A 129 13.20 7.86 -4.47
CA ARG A 129 13.83 6.54 -4.31
C ARG A 129 12.81 5.46 -3.99
N ILE A 130 13.24 4.20 -4.05
CA ILE A 130 12.47 3.12 -3.44
C ILE A 130 12.40 3.41 -1.94
N ASP A 131 11.18 3.53 -1.41
CA ASP A 131 10.95 3.85 -0.01
C ASP A 131 10.12 2.75 0.65
N THR A 132 10.77 1.98 1.51
CA THR A 132 10.11 0.97 2.34
C THR A 132 9.65 1.63 3.63
N VAL A 133 8.36 1.95 3.68
CA VAL A 133 7.76 2.68 4.79
C VAL A 133 7.19 1.70 5.81
N ASN A 134 7.71 1.73 7.03
CA ASN A 134 7.11 0.99 8.15
C ASN A 134 5.93 1.80 8.69
N VAL A 135 4.72 1.25 8.56
CA VAL A 135 3.49 1.94 8.97
C VAL A 135 3.00 1.51 10.36
N GLY A 136 3.73 0.63 11.03
CA GLY A 136 3.44 0.20 12.39
C GLY A 136 3.29 -1.31 12.51
N SER A 137 2.84 -1.73 13.69
CA SER A 137 2.62 -3.14 14.00
C SER A 137 1.16 -3.43 14.22
N ILE A 138 0.74 -4.65 13.91
CA ILE A 138 -0.62 -5.13 14.14
C ILE A 138 -0.58 -6.53 14.73
N THR A 139 -1.47 -6.79 15.68
CA THR A 139 -1.68 -8.12 16.23
C THR A 139 -3.02 -8.66 15.75
N PHE A 140 -2.98 -9.79 15.01
CA PHE A 140 -4.21 -10.48 14.64
C PHE A 140 -4.63 -11.41 15.76
N PRO A 141 -5.86 -11.29 16.28
CA PRO A 141 -6.32 -12.16 17.37
C PRO A 141 -6.72 -13.54 16.89
N VAL A 142 -7.00 -13.70 15.59
CA VAL A 142 -7.50 -14.93 14.97
C VAL A 142 -6.72 -15.20 13.70
N SER A 143 -6.35 -16.48 13.49
CA SER A 143 -5.76 -16.90 12.24
C SER A 143 -6.83 -17.01 11.16
N THR A 144 -6.47 -16.59 9.94
CA THR A 144 -7.31 -16.72 8.74
C THR A 144 -6.62 -17.62 7.72
N TYR A 145 -7.41 -18.41 7.03
CA TYR A 145 -6.92 -19.32 5.99
C TYR A 145 -7.47 -18.91 4.64
N ALA A 146 -6.90 -19.45 3.58
CA ALA A 146 -7.36 -19.15 2.22
C ALA A 146 -8.84 -19.51 2.05
N ASP A 147 -9.65 -18.49 1.82
CA ASP A 147 -11.05 -18.61 1.46
C ASP A 147 -11.32 -17.71 0.24
N GLU A 148 -12.54 -17.67 -0.25
CA GLU A 148 -12.87 -16.95 -1.47
C GLU A 148 -12.76 -15.42 -1.31
N VAL A 149 -12.85 -14.92 -0.07
CA VAL A 149 -12.83 -13.49 0.20
C VAL A 149 -11.83 -13.23 1.33
N ALA A 150 -10.88 -12.34 1.09
CA ALA A 150 -9.93 -11.94 2.11
C ALA A 150 -10.65 -11.23 3.26
N SER A 151 -10.46 -11.73 4.47
CA SER A 151 -11.02 -11.14 5.69
C SER A 151 -10.14 -10.03 6.27
N THR A 152 -8.87 -9.96 5.84
CA THR A 152 -7.91 -8.94 6.27
C THR A 152 -7.60 -8.03 5.10
N LYS A 153 -7.71 -6.73 5.34
CA LYS A 153 -7.46 -5.70 4.30
C LYS A 153 -6.63 -4.57 4.86
N LEU A 154 -5.70 -4.11 4.06
CA LEU A 154 -4.94 -2.89 4.33
C LEU A 154 -5.45 -1.81 3.40
N ASN A 155 -6.02 -0.75 3.98
CA ASN A 155 -6.48 0.44 3.23
C ASN A 155 -5.38 1.49 3.25
N LEU A 156 -5.01 1.91 2.07
CA LEU A 156 -4.08 3.01 1.84
C LEU A 156 -4.84 4.16 1.20
N ARG A 157 -4.77 5.34 1.82
CA ARG A 157 -5.40 6.54 1.29
C ARG A 157 -4.43 7.71 1.27
N PHE A 158 -4.41 8.38 0.14
CA PHE A 158 -3.64 9.58 -0.06
C PHE A 158 -4.55 10.71 -0.53
N ALA A 159 -4.84 11.66 0.36
CA ALA A 159 -5.71 12.80 0.06
C ALA A 159 -4.94 14.10 -0.19
N GLY A 160 -3.66 14.14 0.16
CA GLY A 160 -2.89 15.36 0.24
C GLY A 160 -3.24 16.16 1.49
N LYS A 161 -2.50 17.23 1.74
CA LYS A 161 -2.82 18.19 2.79
C LYS A 161 -3.75 19.27 2.26
N SER A 162 -4.51 19.89 3.15
CA SER A 162 -5.31 21.05 2.81
C SER A 162 -4.43 22.14 2.17
N GLY A 163 -4.88 22.71 1.06
CA GLY A 163 -4.12 23.70 0.31
C GLY A 163 -3.15 23.14 -0.73
N GLU A 164 -2.98 21.82 -0.79
CA GLU A 164 -2.04 21.16 -1.73
C GLU A 164 -2.75 20.45 -2.89
N LYS A 165 -3.84 21.02 -3.38
CA LYS A 165 -4.66 20.42 -4.44
C LYS A 165 -3.93 20.20 -5.77
N THR A 166 -2.84 20.95 -5.99
CA THR A 166 -2.05 20.84 -7.23
C THR A 166 -0.97 19.77 -7.16
N LYS A 167 -0.70 19.20 -5.99
CA LYS A 167 0.31 18.16 -5.84
C LYS A 167 -0.19 16.82 -6.33
N SER A 168 0.72 16.06 -6.91
CA SER A 168 0.42 14.70 -7.34
C SER A 168 -0.02 13.83 -6.15
N ARG A 169 -1.06 13.03 -6.38
CA ARG A 169 -1.48 11.96 -5.48
C ARG A 169 -1.27 10.60 -6.12
N THR A 170 -0.40 10.53 -7.12
CA THR A 170 -0.03 9.28 -7.77
C THR A 170 0.82 8.44 -6.81
N PHE A 171 0.45 7.18 -6.66
CA PHE A 171 1.26 6.18 -5.96
C PHE A 171 1.80 5.14 -6.92
N LEU A 172 3.02 4.74 -6.66
CA LEU A 172 3.71 3.66 -7.34
C LEU A 172 4.12 2.66 -6.27
N ILE A 173 3.49 1.49 -6.26
CA ILE A 173 3.64 0.51 -5.18
C ILE A 173 4.16 -0.80 -5.74
N ASP A 174 5.27 -1.26 -5.17
CA ASP A 174 5.84 -2.57 -5.50
C ASP A 174 5.10 -3.70 -4.75
N CYS A 175 5.07 -3.62 -3.44
CA CYS A 175 4.46 -4.66 -2.62
C CYS A 175 4.13 -4.16 -1.20
N VAL A 176 3.31 -4.95 -0.52
CA VAL A 176 3.05 -4.83 0.92
C VAL A 176 3.69 -6.02 1.61
N ILE A 177 4.36 -5.78 2.72
CA ILE A 177 5.09 -6.79 3.48
C ILE A 177 4.59 -6.81 4.92
N LEU A 178 4.22 -7.98 5.41
CA LEU A 178 3.97 -8.24 6.81
C LEU A 178 5.08 -9.15 7.33
N GLU A 179 5.90 -8.63 8.22
CA GLU A 179 6.99 -9.39 8.85
C GLU A 179 6.60 -9.76 10.27
N PRO A 180 6.82 -11.02 10.70
CA PRO A 180 6.64 -11.36 12.11
C PRO A 180 7.47 -10.42 12.98
N ALA A 181 6.82 -9.81 13.97
CA ALA A 181 7.51 -8.89 14.87
C ALA A 181 8.54 -9.64 15.68
N LYS A 182 9.67 -9.01 15.89
CA LYS A 182 10.73 -9.56 16.75
C LYS A 182 10.34 -9.36 18.22
N ASN A 183 10.48 -10.43 18.97
CA ASN A 183 10.26 -10.39 20.43
C ASN A 183 11.49 -9.85 21.15
#